data_559551c854a7f9010457aacb400dd291
#
_entry.id   559551c854a7f9010457aacb400dd291
#
_cell.length_a   1.000
_cell.length_b   1.000
_cell.length_c   1.000
_cell.angle_alpha   90.00
_cell.angle_beta   90.00
_cell.angle_gamma   90.00
#
_symmetry.space_group_name_H-M   'P 1'
#
loop_
_entity.id
_entity.type
_entity.pdbx_description
1 polymer ?
#
loop_
_entity_poly.entity_id
_entity_poly.type
_entity_poly.pdbx_seq_one_letter_code
_entity_poly.pdbx_strand_id
1 'polypeptide(L)'
;IASYFVEATQEFGGCPETLVTDLGTENGIAASTQCFFRDDLDAHKYVPSTRNQRIEGWWSHLRRSRTTWWINFFKRLEEEGRFNKSNVVECECLWFCFASLLQADLDQMKEYWNTHPIRKSRHDTVSGRPDLLYHAPESKGGTGGLILPVPNEKIEYVKSHLIAPSETNEYQEYFEYVMTTCH
;
A
#
# COMPACT_ATOMS: atom_id res chain seq x y z
N ILE A 1 7.24 0.97 4.16
CA ILE A 1 7.05 1.41 2.75
C ILE A 1 8.06 0.71 1.85
N ALA A 2 9.35 0.73 2.14
CA ALA A 2 10.36 0.12 1.29
C ALA A 2 10.14 -1.39 1.09
N SER A 3 9.74 -2.15 2.12
CA SER A 3 9.40 -3.57 2.00
C SER A 3 8.29 -3.81 0.97
N TYR A 4 7.20 -3.07 1.06
CA TYR A 4 6.09 -3.15 0.10
C TYR A 4 6.52 -2.77 -1.33
N PHE A 5 7.44 -1.80 -1.48
CA PHE A 5 7.98 -1.45 -2.80
C PHE A 5 8.79 -2.60 -3.40
N VAL A 6 9.62 -3.27 -2.59
CA VAL A 6 10.41 -4.42 -3.03
C VAL A 6 9.53 -5.62 -3.36
N GLU A 7 8.52 -5.90 -2.53
CA GLU A 7 7.52 -6.95 -2.80
C GLU A 7 6.78 -6.70 -4.12
N ALA A 8 6.30 -5.48 -4.34
CA ALA A 8 5.67 -5.10 -5.60
C ALA A 8 6.63 -5.24 -6.79
N THR A 9 7.90 -4.84 -6.64
CA THR A 9 8.92 -5.01 -7.68
C THR A 9 9.11 -6.49 -8.05
N GLN A 10 9.07 -7.38 -7.05
CA GLN A 10 9.17 -8.82 -7.27
C GLN A 10 7.90 -9.37 -7.94
N GLU A 11 6.72 -8.96 -7.48
CA GLU A 11 5.43 -9.39 -8.03
C GLU A 11 5.27 -9.00 -9.50
N PHE A 12 5.63 -7.76 -9.84
CA PHE A 12 5.54 -7.25 -11.21
C PHE A 12 6.74 -7.61 -12.10
N GLY A 13 7.76 -8.28 -11.56
CA GLY A 13 8.97 -8.66 -12.29
C GLY A 13 9.87 -7.47 -12.65
N GLY A 14 9.70 -6.33 -11.99
CA GLY A 14 10.50 -5.14 -12.25
C GLY A 14 10.01 -3.90 -11.53
N CYS A 15 10.73 -2.79 -11.71
CA CYS A 15 10.39 -1.49 -11.14
C CYS A 15 10.00 -0.46 -12.22
N PRO A 16 9.32 0.63 -11.87
CA PRO A 16 9.00 1.70 -12.82
C PRO A 16 10.26 2.41 -13.31
N GLU A 17 10.17 3.05 -14.48
CA GLU A 17 11.25 3.91 -14.99
C GLU A 17 11.58 5.03 -14.01
N THR A 18 10.56 5.69 -13.46
CA THR A 18 10.72 6.73 -12.44
C THR A 18 9.72 6.51 -11.31
N LEU A 19 10.21 6.47 -10.08
CA LEU A 19 9.39 6.51 -8.88
C LEU A 19 9.25 7.96 -8.41
N VAL A 20 8.03 8.40 -8.16
CA VAL A 20 7.74 9.73 -7.65
C VAL A 20 7.13 9.63 -6.26
N THR A 21 7.71 10.33 -5.29
CA THR A 21 7.19 10.40 -3.91
C THR A 21 7.13 11.85 -3.42
N ASP A 22 6.44 12.07 -2.30
CA ASP A 22 6.57 13.30 -1.56
C ASP A 22 7.83 13.30 -0.67
N LEU A 23 8.05 14.40 0.04
CA LEU A 23 9.24 14.61 0.88
C LEU A 23 9.17 13.87 2.24
N GLY A 24 8.26 12.90 2.41
CA GLY A 24 8.18 12.10 3.63
C GLY A 24 9.48 11.34 3.90
N THR A 25 9.97 11.40 5.13
CA THR A 25 11.21 10.70 5.54
C THR A 25 11.12 9.18 5.37
N GLU A 26 9.91 8.64 5.48
CA GLU A 26 9.58 7.22 5.27
C GLU A 26 9.82 6.75 3.83
N ASN A 27 9.87 7.67 2.87
CA ASN A 27 10.10 7.37 1.46
C ASN A 27 11.59 7.26 1.08
N GLY A 28 12.50 7.68 1.98
CA GLY A 28 13.93 7.75 1.67
C GLY A 28 14.54 6.41 1.26
N ILE A 29 14.18 5.32 1.94
CA ILE A 29 14.70 3.99 1.61
C ILE A 29 14.12 3.50 0.28
N ALA A 30 12.83 3.70 0.02
CA ALA A 30 12.20 3.34 -1.25
C ALA A 30 12.81 4.13 -2.43
N ALA A 31 13.09 5.42 -2.22
CA ALA A 31 13.78 6.26 -3.20
C ALA A 31 15.19 5.74 -3.54
N SER A 32 15.97 5.43 -2.52
CA SER A 32 17.32 4.86 -2.70
C SER A 32 17.27 3.48 -3.38
N THR A 33 16.30 2.66 -3.01
CA THR A 33 16.07 1.34 -3.62
C THR A 33 15.74 1.46 -5.10
N GLN A 34 14.89 2.41 -5.49
CA GLN A 34 14.55 2.67 -6.89
C GLN A 34 15.82 3.06 -7.69
N CYS A 35 16.62 4.00 -7.16
CA CYS A 35 17.87 4.41 -7.82
C CYS A 35 18.85 3.23 -7.95
N PHE A 36 18.96 2.38 -6.93
CA PHE A 36 19.80 1.18 -6.95
C PHE A 36 19.31 0.14 -7.98
N PHE A 37 18.00 -0.09 -8.08
CA PHE A 37 17.44 -1.02 -9.05
C PHE A 37 17.68 -0.55 -10.49
N ARG A 38 17.67 0.74 -10.71
CA ARG A 38 17.81 1.36 -12.03
C ARG A 38 19.27 1.66 -12.41
N ASP A 39 20.24 1.61 -11.48
CA ASP A 39 21.57 2.17 -11.62
C ASP A 39 21.57 3.64 -12.08
N ASP A 40 20.55 4.38 -11.64
CA ASP A 40 20.30 5.76 -12.08
C ASP A 40 19.82 6.59 -10.89
N LEU A 41 20.53 7.65 -10.55
CA LEU A 41 20.18 8.55 -9.45
C LEU A 41 18.95 9.43 -9.78
N ASP A 42 18.63 9.60 -11.05
CA ASP A 42 17.46 10.35 -11.51
C ASP A 42 16.20 9.48 -11.65
N ALA A 43 16.30 8.17 -11.34
CA ALA A 43 15.16 7.25 -11.36
C ALA A 43 14.15 7.50 -10.24
N HIS A 44 14.44 8.42 -9.32
CA HIS A 44 13.50 8.87 -8.29
C HIS A 44 13.37 10.39 -8.29
N LYS A 45 12.14 10.89 -8.07
CA LYS A 45 11.86 12.33 -7.98
C LYS A 45 11.00 12.64 -6.77
N TYR A 46 11.45 13.59 -5.97
CA TYR A 46 10.62 14.19 -4.93
C TYR A 46 9.73 15.28 -5.52
N VAL A 47 8.46 15.24 -5.19
CA VAL A 47 7.50 16.30 -5.56
C VAL A 47 6.75 16.77 -4.31
N PRO A 48 6.33 18.03 -4.24
CA PRO A 48 5.41 18.48 -3.19
C PRO A 48 4.12 17.67 -3.23
N SER A 49 3.53 17.36 -2.05
CA SER A 49 2.26 16.62 -1.94
C SER A 49 1.15 17.20 -2.81
N THR A 50 1.11 18.53 -2.98
CA THR A 50 0.16 19.23 -3.85
C THR A 50 0.26 18.85 -5.34
N ARG A 51 1.39 18.30 -5.77
CA ARG A 51 1.60 17.79 -7.14
C ARG A 51 1.34 16.30 -7.27
N ASN A 52 1.13 15.59 -6.15
CA ASN A 52 0.84 14.17 -6.12
C ASN A 52 -0.68 13.88 -6.12
N GLN A 53 -1.43 14.61 -6.93
CA GLN A 53 -2.89 14.65 -6.90
C GLN A 53 -3.58 13.29 -7.12
N ARG A 54 -2.95 12.35 -7.82
CA ARG A 54 -3.56 11.03 -8.09
C ARG A 54 -3.63 10.19 -6.83
N ILE A 55 -2.53 10.11 -6.09
CA ILE A 55 -2.49 9.34 -4.85
C ILE A 55 -3.31 10.04 -3.75
N GLU A 56 -3.31 11.38 -3.71
CA GLU A 56 -4.15 12.15 -2.80
C GLU A 56 -5.65 11.94 -3.09
N GLY A 57 -6.02 11.88 -4.36
CA GLY A 57 -7.37 11.52 -4.79
C GLY A 57 -7.78 10.12 -4.34
N TRP A 58 -6.87 9.14 -4.45
CA TRP A 58 -7.05 7.79 -3.96
C TRP A 58 -7.25 7.76 -2.43
N TRP A 59 -6.37 8.40 -1.66
CA TRP A 59 -6.48 8.47 -0.20
C TRP A 59 -7.79 9.13 0.26
N SER A 60 -8.21 10.21 -0.43
CA SER A 60 -9.47 10.89 -0.16
C SER A 60 -10.66 9.99 -0.43
N HIS A 61 -10.61 9.18 -1.49
CA HIS A 61 -11.67 8.24 -1.82
C HIS A 61 -11.72 7.10 -0.82
N LEU A 62 -10.61 6.45 -0.51
CA LEU A 62 -10.49 5.40 0.49
C LEU A 62 -11.05 5.87 1.84
N ARG A 63 -10.65 7.07 2.28
CA ARG A 63 -11.10 7.64 3.55
C ARG A 63 -12.61 7.81 3.60
N ARG A 64 -13.21 8.37 2.57
CA ARG A 64 -14.66 8.63 2.53
C ARG A 64 -15.50 7.37 2.42
N SER A 65 -15.05 6.41 1.62
CA SER A 65 -15.84 5.21 1.31
C SER A 65 -15.75 4.12 2.36
N ARG A 66 -14.61 3.99 3.06
CA ARG A 66 -14.35 2.85 3.97
C ARG A 66 -13.73 3.26 5.31
N THR A 67 -12.55 3.89 5.29
CA THR A 67 -11.75 4.10 6.49
C THR A 67 -12.46 4.93 7.56
N THR A 68 -13.30 5.90 7.17
CA THR A 68 -14.08 6.73 8.12
C THR A 68 -15.02 5.88 8.97
N TRP A 69 -15.64 4.84 8.39
CA TRP A 69 -16.51 3.94 9.14
C TRP A 69 -15.72 3.18 10.22
N TRP A 70 -14.57 2.60 9.85
CA TRP A 70 -13.71 1.88 10.78
C TRP A 70 -13.17 2.77 11.90
N ILE A 71 -12.72 3.98 11.56
CA ILE A 71 -12.26 4.97 12.55
C ILE A 71 -13.38 5.28 13.55
N ASN A 72 -14.60 5.51 13.08
CA ASN A 72 -15.73 5.83 13.94
C ASN A 72 -16.16 4.61 14.77
N PHE A 73 -16.08 3.41 14.22
CA PHE A 73 -16.35 2.18 14.93
C PHE A 73 -15.42 1.99 16.13
N PHE A 74 -14.10 2.10 15.92
CA PHE A 74 -13.13 1.94 17.02
C PHE A 74 -13.19 3.08 18.03
N LYS A 75 -13.44 4.32 17.60
CA LYS A 75 -13.68 5.44 18.50
C LYS A 75 -14.87 5.19 19.42
N ARG A 76 -15.95 4.66 18.88
CA ARG A 76 -17.13 4.33 19.69
C ARG A 76 -16.84 3.24 20.70
N LEU A 77 -16.07 2.21 20.38
CA LEU A 77 -15.66 1.18 21.35
C LEU A 77 -14.84 1.81 22.50
N GLU A 78 -13.98 2.77 22.21
CA GLU A 78 -13.21 3.51 23.22
C GLU A 78 -14.15 4.37 24.09
N GLU A 79 -15.05 5.13 23.48
CA GLU A 79 -16.02 6.00 24.17
C GLU A 79 -17.00 5.21 25.06
N GLU A 80 -17.38 4.00 24.65
CA GLU A 80 -18.23 3.07 25.44
C GLU A 80 -17.44 2.33 26.54
N GLY A 81 -16.13 2.57 26.67
CA GLY A 81 -15.27 1.90 27.64
C GLY A 81 -15.01 0.41 27.36
N ARG A 82 -15.26 -0.04 26.14
CA ARG A 82 -15.02 -1.42 25.68
C ARG A 82 -13.61 -1.66 25.17
N PHE A 83 -12.82 -0.59 25.01
CA PHE A 83 -11.48 -0.61 24.48
C PHE A 83 -10.69 0.55 25.06
N ASN A 84 -9.46 0.26 25.48
CA ASN A 84 -8.49 1.26 25.95
C ASN A 84 -7.25 1.22 25.06
N LYS A 85 -7.09 2.24 24.24
CA LYS A 85 -5.93 2.38 23.33
C LYS A 85 -4.57 2.46 24.01
N SER A 86 -4.53 2.71 25.32
CA SER A 86 -3.30 2.71 26.12
C SER A 86 -2.94 1.30 26.63
N ASN A 87 -3.83 0.33 26.48
CA ASN A 87 -3.60 -1.06 26.86
C ASN A 87 -3.14 -1.86 25.64
N VAL A 88 -1.88 -2.26 25.64
CA VAL A 88 -1.27 -2.99 24.52
C VAL A 88 -2.02 -4.31 24.22
N VAL A 89 -2.42 -5.05 25.27
CA VAL A 89 -3.14 -6.33 25.09
C VAL A 89 -4.49 -6.12 24.39
N GLU A 90 -5.22 -5.07 24.77
CA GLU A 90 -6.50 -4.76 24.11
C GLU A 90 -6.30 -4.30 22.66
N CYS A 91 -5.23 -3.55 22.37
CA CYS A 91 -4.89 -3.18 21.00
C CYS A 91 -4.58 -4.41 20.14
N GLU A 92 -3.78 -5.34 20.67
CA GLU A 92 -3.43 -6.58 19.96
C GLU A 92 -4.64 -7.50 19.81
N CYS A 93 -5.53 -7.55 20.80
CA CYS A 93 -6.79 -8.27 20.70
C CYS A 93 -7.71 -7.70 19.60
N LEU A 94 -7.83 -6.37 19.49
CA LEU A 94 -8.55 -5.74 18.39
C LEU A 94 -7.90 -6.04 17.04
N TRP A 95 -6.58 -5.98 16.96
CA TRP A 95 -5.86 -6.33 15.74
C TRP A 95 -6.18 -7.78 15.35
N PHE A 96 -6.06 -8.72 16.28
CA PHE A 96 -6.39 -10.14 16.05
C PHE A 96 -7.83 -10.32 15.53
N CYS A 97 -8.80 -9.66 16.16
CA CYS A 97 -10.21 -9.82 15.79
C CYS A 97 -10.58 -9.17 14.45
N PHE A 98 -9.94 -8.07 14.08
CA PHE A 98 -10.41 -7.23 12.97
C PHE A 98 -9.45 -7.13 11.80
N ALA A 99 -8.18 -7.55 11.91
CA ALA A 99 -7.20 -7.39 10.83
C ALA A 99 -7.63 -8.05 9.53
N SER A 100 -8.13 -9.28 9.58
CA SER A 100 -8.62 -10.00 8.40
C SER A 100 -9.83 -9.33 7.75
N LEU A 101 -10.74 -8.77 8.55
CA LEU A 101 -11.91 -8.04 8.06
C LEU A 101 -11.50 -6.70 7.42
N LEU A 102 -10.56 -6.00 8.04
CA LEU A 102 -9.96 -4.78 7.48
C LEU A 102 -9.26 -5.05 6.17
N GLN A 103 -8.48 -6.13 6.10
CA GLN A 103 -7.77 -6.52 4.88
C GLN A 103 -8.76 -6.85 3.76
N ALA A 104 -9.79 -7.66 4.05
CA ALA A 104 -10.82 -7.98 3.06
C ALA A 104 -11.55 -6.74 2.54
N ASP A 105 -11.84 -5.76 3.41
CA ASP A 105 -12.47 -4.50 3.01
C ASP A 105 -11.54 -3.64 2.13
N LEU A 106 -10.24 -3.62 2.43
CA LEU A 106 -9.22 -2.94 1.62
C LEU A 106 -9.05 -3.62 0.25
N ASP A 107 -9.08 -4.95 0.20
CA ASP A 107 -8.98 -5.70 -1.06
C ASP A 107 -10.19 -5.46 -1.96
N GLN A 108 -11.41 -5.41 -1.39
CA GLN A 108 -12.60 -5.02 -2.14
C GLN A 108 -12.47 -3.59 -2.68
N MET A 109 -11.88 -2.68 -1.90
CA MET A 109 -11.68 -1.30 -2.31
C MET A 109 -10.66 -1.20 -3.45
N LYS A 110 -9.57 -1.97 -3.38
CA LYS A 110 -8.57 -2.08 -4.44
C LYS A 110 -9.22 -2.56 -5.75
N GLU A 111 -10.02 -3.63 -5.67
CA GLU A 111 -10.73 -4.17 -6.83
C GLU A 111 -11.73 -3.17 -7.42
N TYR A 112 -12.52 -2.54 -6.58
CA TYR A 112 -13.44 -1.48 -7.01
C TYR A 112 -12.71 -0.33 -7.71
N TRP A 113 -11.58 0.14 -7.13
CA TRP A 113 -10.79 1.20 -7.73
C TRP A 113 -10.21 0.81 -9.08
N ASN A 114 -9.67 -0.38 -9.20
CA ASN A 114 -9.02 -0.85 -10.42
C ASN A 114 -10.03 -1.05 -11.56
N THR A 115 -11.28 -1.38 -11.23
CA THR A 115 -12.33 -1.68 -12.23
C THR A 115 -13.26 -0.52 -12.54
N HIS A 116 -13.30 0.54 -11.71
CA HIS A 116 -14.20 1.66 -11.95
C HIS A 116 -13.74 2.54 -13.13
N PRO A 117 -14.67 3.08 -13.96
CA PRO A 117 -14.29 3.94 -15.06
C PRO A 117 -13.97 5.37 -14.58
N ILE A 118 -12.74 5.81 -14.78
CA ILE A 118 -12.31 7.19 -14.58
C ILE A 118 -12.86 8.05 -15.72
N ARG A 119 -13.61 9.09 -15.36
CA ARG A 119 -14.17 10.04 -16.34
C ARG A 119 -13.07 10.97 -16.87
N LYS A 120 -13.26 11.45 -18.11
CA LYS A 120 -12.41 12.48 -18.68
C LYS A 120 -12.49 13.74 -17.79
N SER A 121 -11.37 14.22 -17.31
CA SER A 121 -11.28 15.45 -16.53
C SER A 121 -10.85 16.62 -17.42
N ARG A 122 -10.91 17.85 -16.86
CA ARG A 122 -10.40 19.06 -17.52
C ARG A 122 -8.85 19.11 -17.55
N HIS A 123 -8.21 18.23 -16.80
CA HIS A 123 -6.75 18.06 -16.78
C HIS A 123 -6.39 16.94 -17.76
N ASP A 124 -5.15 16.93 -18.24
CA ASP A 124 -4.60 15.89 -19.15
C ASP A 124 -4.50 14.52 -18.48
N THR A 125 -5.66 13.99 -18.05
CA THR A 125 -5.74 12.64 -17.48
C THR A 125 -6.43 11.71 -18.47
N VAL A 126 -5.82 10.55 -18.68
CA VAL A 126 -6.41 9.51 -19.54
C VAL A 126 -7.65 8.95 -18.82
N SER A 127 -8.79 8.96 -19.53
CA SER A 127 -10.04 8.37 -19.04
C SER A 127 -10.06 6.88 -19.34
N GLY A 128 -10.63 6.08 -18.46
CA GLY A 128 -10.75 4.63 -18.64
C GLY A 128 -10.75 3.90 -17.30
N ARG A 129 -10.78 2.59 -17.36
CA ARG A 129 -10.61 1.74 -16.18
C ARG A 129 -9.10 1.62 -15.87
N PRO A 130 -8.66 1.80 -14.62
CA PRO A 130 -7.25 1.68 -14.26
C PRO A 130 -6.60 0.35 -14.67
N ASP A 131 -7.28 -0.76 -14.46
CA ASP A 131 -6.82 -2.10 -14.85
C ASP A 131 -6.57 -2.20 -16.38
N LEU A 132 -7.49 -1.69 -17.19
CA LEU A 132 -7.31 -1.68 -18.64
C LEU A 132 -6.21 -0.72 -19.09
N LEU A 133 -6.08 0.43 -18.44
CA LEU A 133 -5.01 1.38 -18.75
C LEU A 133 -3.62 0.82 -18.41
N TYR A 134 -3.55 -0.05 -17.39
CA TYR A 134 -2.32 -0.70 -16.99
C TYR A 134 -1.98 -1.90 -17.89
N HIS A 135 -2.93 -2.82 -18.11
CA HIS A 135 -2.70 -4.06 -18.84
C HIS A 135 -2.79 -3.92 -20.36
N ALA A 136 -3.50 -2.92 -20.87
CA ALA A 136 -3.68 -2.66 -22.30
C ALA A 136 -3.59 -1.16 -22.63
N PRO A 137 -2.46 -0.50 -22.30
CA PRO A 137 -2.27 0.94 -22.51
C PRO A 137 -2.45 1.35 -23.97
N GLU A 138 -2.15 0.49 -24.92
CA GLU A 138 -2.25 0.75 -26.37
C GLU A 138 -3.70 1.05 -26.77
N SER A 139 -4.69 0.51 -26.04
CA SER A 139 -6.12 0.79 -26.28
C SER A 139 -6.49 2.28 -26.14
N LYS A 140 -5.63 3.05 -25.52
CA LYS A 140 -5.78 4.50 -25.28
C LYS A 140 -4.59 5.32 -25.84
N GLY A 141 -3.81 4.72 -26.74
CA GLY A 141 -2.66 5.38 -27.34
C GLY A 141 -1.43 5.48 -26.42
N GLY A 142 -1.41 4.73 -25.33
CA GLY A 142 -0.24 4.59 -24.47
C GLY A 142 0.75 3.57 -25.02
N THR A 143 1.97 3.60 -24.50
CA THR A 143 2.99 2.58 -24.77
C THR A 143 3.11 1.67 -23.57
N GLY A 144 3.17 0.34 -23.82
CA GLY A 144 3.47 -0.65 -22.80
C GLY A 144 4.96 -0.64 -22.40
N GLY A 145 5.31 -1.47 -21.41
CA GLY A 145 6.71 -1.73 -21.07
C GLY A 145 7.36 -0.71 -20.14
N LEU A 146 6.58 0.01 -19.35
CA LEU A 146 7.09 0.97 -18.37
C LEU A 146 7.62 0.31 -17.07
N ILE A 147 7.41 -1.00 -16.92
CA ILE A 147 8.04 -1.81 -15.86
C ILE A 147 9.34 -2.37 -16.44
N LEU A 148 10.44 -2.02 -15.82
CA LEU A 148 11.77 -2.37 -16.27
C LEU A 148 12.33 -3.50 -15.40
N PRO A 149 12.80 -4.61 -16.00
CA PRO A 149 13.28 -5.76 -15.27
C PRO A 149 14.35 -5.41 -14.24
N VAL A 150 14.26 -6.02 -13.06
CA VAL A 150 15.26 -5.89 -12.01
C VAL A 150 15.88 -7.27 -11.77
N PRO A 151 17.23 -7.40 -11.78
CA PRO A 151 17.88 -8.66 -11.45
C PRO A 151 17.53 -9.13 -10.06
N ASN A 152 17.23 -10.44 -9.90
CA ASN A 152 16.88 -11.03 -8.60
C ASN A 152 17.97 -10.80 -7.54
N GLU A 153 19.23 -10.78 -7.92
CA GLU A 153 20.35 -10.49 -7.01
C GLU A 153 20.21 -9.12 -6.33
N LYS A 154 19.76 -8.10 -7.07
CA LYS A 154 19.50 -6.77 -6.50
C LYS A 154 18.32 -6.78 -5.54
N ILE A 155 17.26 -7.52 -5.88
CA ILE A 155 16.08 -7.66 -5.02
C ILE A 155 16.46 -8.33 -3.69
N GLU A 156 17.17 -9.47 -3.75
CA GLU A 156 17.60 -10.20 -2.56
C GLU A 156 18.62 -9.40 -1.73
N TYR A 157 19.51 -8.65 -2.39
CA TYR A 157 20.42 -7.75 -1.69
C TYR A 157 19.66 -6.71 -0.87
N VAL A 158 18.66 -6.05 -1.45
CA VAL A 158 17.88 -5.05 -0.72
C VAL A 158 17.07 -5.69 0.40
N LYS A 159 16.43 -6.85 0.16
CA LYS A 159 15.68 -7.59 1.20
C LYS A 159 16.54 -7.92 2.41
N SER A 160 17.79 -8.34 2.20
CA SER A 160 18.70 -8.69 3.28
C SER A 160 19.11 -7.49 4.16
N HIS A 161 18.93 -6.26 3.65
CA HIS A 161 19.24 -5.01 4.36
C HIS A 161 17.99 -4.31 4.91
N LEU A 162 16.80 -4.73 4.49
CA LEU A 162 15.56 -4.23 5.09
C LEU A 162 15.33 -4.94 6.42
N ILE A 163 15.08 -4.15 7.46
CA ILE A 163 14.61 -4.70 8.72
C ILE A 163 13.20 -5.26 8.43
N ALA A 164 13.10 -6.58 8.39
CA ALA A 164 11.78 -7.23 8.36
C ALA A 164 11.00 -6.81 9.60
N PRO A 165 9.71 -6.43 9.49
CA PRO A 165 8.85 -6.38 10.65
C PRO A 165 8.97 -7.75 11.35
N SER A 166 9.06 -7.79 12.68
CA SER A 166 9.11 -9.07 13.39
C SER A 166 7.88 -9.87 12.96
N GLU A 167 8.10 -11.01 12.30
CA GLU A 167 7.01 -11.86 11.80
C GLU A 167 6.22 -12.52 12.94
N THR A 168 6.79 -12.57 14.13
CA THR A 168 6.16 -13.18 15.31
C THR A 168 5.71 -12.10 16.29
N ASN A 169 4.40 -12.04 16.48
CA ASN A 169 3.77 -11.26 17.52
C ASN A 169 3.25 -12.25 18.59
N GLU A 170 3.91 -12.32 19.74
CA GLU A 170 3.57 -13.23 20.84
C GLU A 170 2.09 -13.15 21.26
N TYR A 171 1.48 -11.97 21.15
CA TYR A 171 0.05 -11.80 21.44
C TYR A 171 -0.82 -12.51 20.42
N GLN A 172 -0.48 -12.43 19.14
CA GLN A 172 -1.25 -13.06 18.07
C GLN A 172 -1.18 -14.59 18.18
N GLU A 173 0.01 -15.15 18.43
CA GLU A 173 0.21 -16.59 18.69
C GLU A 173 -0.58 -17.05 19.92
N TYR A 174 -0.58 -16.25 20.98
CA TYR A 174 -1.36 -16.57 22.17
C TYR A 174 -2.87 -16.56 21.90
N PHE A 175 -3.37 -15.58 21.17
CA PHE A 175 -4.81 -15.51 20.84
C PHE A 175 -5.23 -16.66 19.93
N GLU A 176 -4.42 -17.05 18.96
CA GLU A 176 -4.65 -18.25 18.13
C GLU A 176 -4.73 -19.51 18.99
N TYR A 177 -3.78 -19.68 19.90
CA TYR A 177 -3.78 -20.81 20.85
C TYR A 177 -5.06 -20.86 21.69
N VAL A 178 -5.47 -19.73 22.26
CA VAL A 178 -6.70 -19.64 23.06
C VAL A 178 -7.93 -19.99 22.24
N MET A 179 -8.06 -19.44 21.03
CA MET A 179 -9.20 -19.70 20.15
C MET A 179 -9.29 -21.17 19.71
N THR A 180 -8.16 -21.85 19.54
CA THR A 180 -8.12 -23.27 19.15
C THR A 180 -8.33 -24.22 20.33
N THR A 181 -8.04 -23.79 21.57
CA THR A 181 -8.06 -24.67 22.75
C THR A 181 -9.36 -24.53 23.56
N CYS A 182 -10.06 -23.40 23.46
CA CYS A 182 -11.27 -23.11 24.23
C CYS A 182 -12.59 -23.45 23.48
N HIS A 183 -12.52 -24.30 22.46
CA HIS A 183 -13.70 -24.85 21.76
C HIS A 183 -14.08 -26.24 22.26
#